data_d66c8c2b16ba548eb417f71e3b6601e7
#
_entry.id   d66c8c2b16ba548eb417f71e3b6601e7
#
_cell.length_a   1.000
_cell.length_b   1.000
_cell.length_c   1.000
_cell.angle_alpha   90.00
_cell.angle_beta   90.00
_cell.angle_gamma   90.00
#
_symmetry.space_group_name_H-M   'P 1'
#
loop_
_entity.id
_entity.type
_entity.pdbx_description
1 polymer ?
#
loop_
_entity_poly.entity_id
_entity_poly.type
_entity_poly.pdbx_seq_one_letter_code
_entity_poly.pdbx_strand_id
1 'polypeptide(L)'
;MNGRLNRTPSVGTQGSGKSNALLLVLLLTALFVPFLSETLFTTKGEPREAVVAVSMLNQGNWILPVSFGADIPYKPPMLAWCIALLGWLNGGVVTEFLSRLPSALAAIAMLMATYGFFRRRTSQPTALATVLITAGSFEFFRSATICRVDMLLTAFMVTSLYALYRQWERHPGGTWRPSLAAALLMSGAVLTKGPVGMLLPCFAVFIFRWIKGDGFLKSAVSVGASGLLSLVLPAMWYVAAYHQGGETFYALAMEENFGRFTGSMSYSSHEHPVWYNFTSILSGMAPYTLLAIIGLAGRPWRGLKRPAGKLLQRLRAMDPVELFAMLCAVLIFVFYCIPKSKRSSYLLPVYPFTAYFLALYFFRLARVAPRTVKGFGWVLVSIAAIASVALLSVMTGIVAPFGSGSTLALLEDVAAEGERFMPPLMCYVALFAAIGMGAALVRSNARTSLMVSMVFVPVIYMMVQASALPASMNYKSDLPLAERLEAQLPADAKVYAYRGGRMERFFTLNYYTSDRLLRYEVEQPSEGYLVTSENDVDYIARELSPSLTFTPIDTLGRSGEARSTLLLLRFAPKPAQ
;
A
#
# COMPACT_ATOMS: atom_id res chain seq x y z
N MET A 1 24.67 28.46 34.77
CA MET A 1 25.92 27.76 34.39
C MET A 1 25.66 26.93 33.16
N ASN A 2 26.13 27.43 32.02
CA ASN A 2 25.91 26.87 30.68
C ASN A 2 26.86 25.72 30.41
N GLY A 3 26.36 24.48 30.39
CA GLY A 3 27.08 23.31 29.87
C GLY A 3 26.66 23.03 28.42
N ARG A 4 27.21 23.76 27.45
CA ARG A 4 27.18 23.39 26.04
C ARG A 4 28.08 22.14 25.89
N LEU A 5 27.47 20.97 25.71
CA LEU A 5 28.17 19.81 25.18
C LEU A 5 28.49 20.09 23.70
N ASN A 6 29.71 20.54 23.46
CA ASN A 6 30.33 20.58 22.13
C ASN A 6 30.37 19.13 21.58
N ARG A 7 29.41 18.75 20.76
CA ARG A 7 29.56 17.59 19.88
C ARG A 7 30.37 18.06 18.66
N THR A 8 31.69 17.92 18.71
CA THR A 8 32.53 17.92 17.52
C THR A 8 32.04 16.81 16.60
N PRO A 9 31.74 17.08 15.32
CA PRO A 9 31.51 16.00 14.39
C PRO A 9 32.85 15.29 14.19
N SER A 10 32.91 14.01 14.55
CA SER A 10 34.02 13.13 14.21
C SER A 10 34.13 13.10 12.68
N VAL A 11 35.16 13.75 12.16
CA VAL A 11 35.64 13.63 10.76
C VAL A 11 36.22 12.22 10.66
N GLY A 12 35.37 11.25 10.40
CA GLY A 12 35.72 9.86 10.21
C GLY A 12 34.73 9.19 9.27
N THR A 13 35.16 8.92 8.03
CA THR A 13 34.56 8.02 7.05
C THR A 13 33.38 8.57 6.23
N GLN A 14 33.59 9.53 5.36
CA GLN A 14 32.66 9.85 4.27
C GLN A 14 32.45 8.66 3.28
N GLY A 15 33.41 7.75 3.15
CA GLY A 15 33.31 6.56 2.30
C GLY A 15 32.29 5.52 2.78
N SER A 16 32.27 5.23 4.08
CA SER A 16 31.36 4.24 4.71
C SER A 16 29.87 4.61 4.60
N GLY A 17 29.57 5.90 4.55
CA GLY A 17 28.21 6.40 4.50
C GLY A 17 27.47 6.23 3.18
N LYS A 18 28.19 6.32 2.07
CA LYS A 18 27.65 6.11 0.72
C LYS A 18 27.45 4.61 0.45
N SER A 19 28.39 3.78 0.85
CA SER A 19 28.31 2.32 0.73
C SER A 19 27.11 1.74 1.48
N ASN A 20 26.83 2.19 2.69
CA ASN A 20 25.69 1.71 3.48
C ASN A 20 24.33 2.16 2.89
N ALA A 21 24.25 3.35 2.27
CA ALA A 21 23.05 3.81 1.62
C ALA A 21 22.77 3.00 0.34
N LEU A 22 23.81 2.71 -0.46
CA LEU A 22 23.69 1.85 -1.64
C LEU A 22 23.23 0.44 -1.27
N LEU A 23 23.87 -0.17 -0.25
CA LEU A 23 23.46 -1.50 0.23
C LEU A 23 21.99 -1.51 0.70
N LEU A 24 21.54 -0.45 1.37
CA LEU A 24 20.15 -0.34 1.80
C LEU A 24 19.21 -0.22 0.60
N VAL A 25 19.54 0.57 -0.43
CA VAL A 25 18.75 0.64 -1.67
C VAL A 25 18.65 -0.73 -2.31
N LEU A 26 19.77 -1.44 -2.46
CA LEU A 26 19.79 -2.80 -3.06
C LEU A 26 18.92 -3.78 -2.27
N LEU A 27 19.02 -3.76 -0.94
CA LEU A 27 18.19 -4.59 -0.05
C LEU A 27 16.70 -4.28 -0.22
N LEU A 28 16.32 -3.00 -0.24
CA LEU A 28 14.92 -2.60 -0.39
C LEU A 28 14.39 -2.91 -1.80
N THR A 29 15.22 -2.76 -2.83
CA THR A 29 14.87 -3.14 -4.20
C THR A 29 14.67 -4.65 -4.30
N ALA A 30 15.58 -5.44 -3.74
CA ALA A 30 15.45 -6.90 -3.69
C ALA A 30 14.21 -7.35 -2.90
N LEU A 31 13.81 -6.58 -1.88
CA LEU A 31 12.62 -6.88 -1.08
C LEU A 31 11.31 -6.61 -1.83
N PHE A 32 11.17 -5.47 -2.52
CA PHE A 32 9.88 -5.02 -3.01
C PHE A 32 9.63 -5.24 -4.50
N VAL A 33 10.67 -5.45 -5.32
CA VAL A 33 10.50 -5.42 -6.78
C VAL A 33 10.39 -6.80 -7.44
N PRO A 34 11.19 -7.83 -7.10
CA PRO A 34 11.33 -9.03 -7.93
C PRO A 34 10.04 -9.83 -8.17
N PHE A 35 9.13 -9.84 -7.19
CA PHE A 35 7.94 -10.71 -7.20
C PHE A 35 6.63 -9.98 -7.46
N LEU A 36 6.67 -8.77 -8.05
CA LEU A 36 5.46 -7.98 -8.33
C LEU A 36 4.56 -8.61 -9.40
N SER A 37 5.09 -9.46 -10.27
CA SER A 37 4.35 -10.16 -11.33
C SER A 37 3.84 -11.54 -10.94
N GLU A 38 4.32 -12.12 -9.82
CA GLU A 38 4.03 -13.53 -9.51
C GLU A 38 2.55 -13.80 -9.18
N THR A 39 1.88 -12.81 -8.62
CA THR A 39 0.45 -12.93 -8.28
C THR A 39 -0.39 -12.16 -9.30
N LEU A 40 -1.34 -12.85 -9.93
CA LEU A 40 -2.32 -12.26 -10.84
C LEU A 40 -3.33 -11.37 -10.08
N PHE A 41 -4.06 -10.53 -10.80
CA PHE A 41 -5.19 -9.82 -10.21
C PHE A 41 -6.36 -10.78 -9.96
N THR A 42 -6.86 -10.77 -8.73
CA THR A 42 -7.89 -11.71 -8.28
C THR A 42 -9.09 -11.03 -7.62
N THR A 43 -8.95 -9.76 -7.28
CA THR A 43 -9.99 -8.97 -6.61
C THR A 43 -10.03 -7.56 -7.19
N LYS A 44 -11.19 -6.94 -7.21
CA LYS A 44 -11.45 -5.58 -7.74
C LYS A 44 -10.48 -4.47 -7.32
N GLY A 45 -9.70 -4.68 -6.29
CA GLY A 45 -8.95 -3.59 -5.64
C GLY A 45 -7.79 -3.04 -6.46
N GLU A 46 -7.02 -3.90 -7.09
CA GLU A 46 -5.86 -3.53 -7.91
C GLU A 46 -6.26 -3.23 -9.37
N PRO A 47 -7.00 -4.13 -10.06
CA PRO A 47 -7.35 -3.91 -11.46
C PRO A 47 -8.18 -2.65 -11.69
N ARG A 48 -8.99 -2.24 -10.71
CA ARG A 48 -9.72 -0.97 -10.78
C ARG A 48 -8.81 0.26 -10.93
N GLU A 49 -7.65 0.26 -10.30
CA GLU A 49 -6.67 1.34 -10.45
C GLU A 49 -5.90 1.17 -11.77
N ALA A 50 -5.58 -0.07 -12.16
CA ALA A 50 -4.83 -0.38 -13.37
C ALA A 50 -5.65 -0.13 -14.65
N VAL A 51 -6.95 -0.46 -14.67
CA VAL A 51 -7.85 -0.21 -15.80
C VAL A 51 -7.90 1.28 -16.16
N VAL A 52 -7.88 2.18 -15.19
CA VAL A 52 -7.84 3.63 -15.48
C VAL A 52 -6.60 4.00 -16.31
N ALA A 53 -5.45 3.38 -16.04
CA ALA A 53 -4.24 3.60 -16.83
C ALA A 53 -4.34 2.97 -18.22
N VAL A 54 -4.97 1.80 -18.35
CA VAL A 54 -5.27 1.17 -19.65
C VAL A 54 -6.18 2.09 -20.47
N SER A 55 -7.27 2.59 -19.87
CA SER A 55 -8.19 3.53 -20.52
C SER A 55 -7.48 4.82 -20.97
N MET A 56 -6.54 5.35 -20.14
CA MET A 56 -5.72 6.52 -20.51
C MET A 56 -4.93 6.28 -21.80
N LEU A 57 -4.31 5.12 -21.92
CA LEU A 57 -3.50 4.77 -23.10
C LEU A 57 -4.37 4.52 -24.32
N ASN A 58 -5.48 3.78 -24.18
CA ASN A 58 -6.38 3.45 -25.28
C ASN A 58 -7.03 4.71 -25.88
N GLN A 59 -7.41 5.69 -25.03
CA GLN A 59 -8.12 6.90 -25.45
C GLN A 59 -7.18 8.10 -25.71
N GLY A 60 -5.91 8.00 -25.30
CA GLY A 60 -5.00 9.16 -25.30
C GLY A 60 -5.44 10.27 -24.33
N ASN A 61 -6.37 9.99 -23.43
CA ASN A 61 -6.91 10.93 -22.46
C ASN A 61 -6.28 10.77 -21.07
N TRP A 62 -5.33 11.65 -20.76
CA TRP A 62 -4.59 11.63 -19.49
C TRP A 62 -5.25 12.46 -18.38
N ILE A 63 -6.35 13.14 -18.66
CA ILE A 63 -7.04 13.99 -17.69
C ILE A 63 -8.16 13.22 -17.02
N LEU A 64 -9.14 12.76 -17.79
CA LEU A 64 -10.32 12.06 -17.29
C LEU A 64 -10.71 10.92 -18.26
N PRO A 65 -9.96 9.80 -18.27
CA PRO A 65 -10.31 8.65 -19.10
C PRO A 65 -11.62 8.03 -18.63
N VAL A 66 -12.27 7.28 -19.50
CA VAL A 66 -13.56 6.61 -19.21
C VAL A 66 -13.36 5.11 -19.34
N SER A 67 -13.50 4.37 -18.25
CA SER A 67 -13.44 2.90 -18.25
C SER A 67 -14.80 2.29 -18.52
N PHE A 68 -14.86 1.08 -19.05
CA PHE A 68 -16.13 0.42 -19.43
C PHE A 68 -17.03 1.25 -20.37
N GLY A 69 -16.47 2.17 -21.13
CA GLY A 69 -17.20 3.09 -21.99
C GLY A 69 -18.00 4.20 -21.26
N ALA A 70 -18.17 4.13 -19.95
CA ALA A 70 -19.01 5.06 -19.19
C ALA A 70 -18.51 5.45 -17.80
N ASP A 71 -17.59 4.71 -17.21
CA ASP A 71 -17.18 4.92 -15.82
C ASP A 71 -16.08 5.96 -15.68
N ILE A 72 -16.36 7.07 -15.03
CA ILE A 72 -15.41 8.11 -14.69
C ILE A 72 -14.62 7.71 -13.44
N PRO A 73 -13.26 7.84 -13.42
CA PRO A 73 -12.47 7.57 -12.24
C PRO A 73 -12.77 8.56 -11.10
N TYR A 74 -13.00 8.03 -9.92
CA TYR A 74 -13.35 8.83 -8.74
C TYR A 74 -12.14 9.30 -7.92
N LYS A 75 -10.95 8.79 -8.23
CA LYS A 75 -9.70 9.21 -7.57
C LYS A 75 -8.89 10.16 -8.44
N PRO A 76 -8.12 11.06 -7.81
CA PRO A 76 -7.14 11.87 -8.53
C PRO A 76 -6.09 10.99 -9.25
N PRO A 77 -5.42 11.50 -10.30
CA PRO A 77 -4.80 10.70 -11.34
C PRO A 77 -3.38 10.21 -11.06
N MET A 78 -2.73 10.59 -9.95
CA MET A 78 -1.29 10.39 -9.74
C MET A 78 -0.84 8.93 -9.93
N LEU A 79 -1.57 7.95 -9.36
CA LEU A 79 -1.22 6.54 -9.52
C LEU A 79 -1.43 6.08 -10.96
N ALA A 80 -2.56 6.44 -11.57
CA ALA A 80 -2.88 6.09 -12.95
C ALA A 80 -1.86 6.71 -13.92
N TRP A 81 -1.44 7.96 -13.71
CA TRP A 81 -0.35 8.58 -14.48
C TRP A 81 0.96 7.81 -14.39
N CYS A 82 1.35 7.38 -13.17
CA CYS A 82 2.58 6.58 -13.01
C CYS A 82 2.49 5.26 -13.77
N ILE A 83 1.35 4.56 -13.68
CA ILE A 83 1.14 3.28 -14.37
C ILE A 83 1.07 3.49 -15.88
N ALA A 84 0.30 4.46 -16.36
CA ALA A 84 0.17 4.76 -17.78
C ALA A 84 1.51 5.17 -18.42
N LEU A 85 2.32 5.97 -17.71
CA LEU A 85 3.68 6.31 -18.18
C LEU A 85 4.55 5.05 -18.35
N LEU A 86 4.53 4.13 -17.38
CA LEU A 86 5.26 2.89 -17.46
C LEU A 86 4.71 1.97 -18.57
N GLY A 87 3.40 1.89 -18.72
CA GLY A 87 2.74 1.17 -19.81
C GLY A 87 3.09 1.76 -21.18
N TRP A 88 3.10 3.08 -21.31
CA TRP A 88 3.52 3.76 -22.53
C TRP A 88 4.97 3.43 -22.90
N LEU A 89 5.89 3.44 -21.93
CA LEU A 89 7.29 3.02 -22.12
C LEU A 89 7.41 1.53 -22.48
N ASN A 90 6.41 0.71 -22.14
CA ASN A 90 6.33 -0.71 -22.45
C ASN A 90 5.51 -1.00 -23.73
N GLY A 91 5.48 -0.10 -24.67
CA GLY A 91 4.78 -0.30 -25.94
C GLY A 91 3.26 -0.23 -25.85
N GLY A 92 2.70 0.43 -24.83
CA GLY A 92 1.26 0.56 -24.61
C GLY A 92 0.64 -0.51 -23.70
N VAL A 93 1.41 -1.51 -23.28
CA VAL A 93 0.92 -2.64 -22.48
C VAL A 93 1.12 -2.39 -20.98
N VAL A 94 0.04 -2.44 -20.21
CA VAL A 94 0.04 -2.35 -18.75
C VAL A 94 -0.01 -3.76 -18.17
N THR A 95 1.04 -4.17 -17.44
CA THR A 95 1.13 -5.47 -16.76
C THR A 95 0.91 -5.32 -15.25
N GLU A 96 0.69 -6.44 -14.53
CA GLU A 96 0.63 -6.46 -13.06
C GLU A 96 1.91 -5.88 -12.44
N PHE A 97 3.07 -6.24 -13.01
CA PHE A 97 4.36 -5.69 -12.59
C PHE A 97 4.39 -4.16 -12.68
N LEU A 98 4.05 -3.60 -13.84
CA LEU A 98 4.05 -2.16 -14.07
C LEU A 98 2.98 -1.44 -13.25
N SER A 99 1.86 -2.10 -12.97
CA SER A 99 0.80 -1.57 -12.12
C SER A 99 1.22 -1.44 -10.65
N ARG A 100 2.03 -2.36 -10.14
CA ARG A 100 2.52 -2.39 -8.74
C ARG A 100 3.82 -1.62 -8.54
N LEU A 101 4.64 -1.47 -9.58
CA LEU A 101 5.95 -0.83 -9.51
C LEU A 101 5.92 0.59 -8.91
N PRO A 102 4.95 1.47 -9.19
CA PRO A 102 4.87 2.79 -8.54
C PRO A 102 4.78 2.72 -7.02
N SER A 103 4.04 1.75 -6.46
CA SER A 103 3.95 1.53 -5.01
C SER A 103 5.30 1.09 -4.43
N ALA A 104 5.98 0.15 -5.08
CA ALA A 104 7.30 -0.33 -4.65
C ALA A 104 8.35 0.80 -4.66
N LEU A 105 8.41 1.57 -5.74
CA LEU A 105 9.34 2.71 -5.86
C LEU A 105 9.05 3.80 -4.82
N ALA A 106 7.78 4.11 -4.57
CA ALA A 106 7.36 5.06 -3.54
C ALA A 106 7.79 4.58 -2.13
N ALA A 107 7.63 3.30 -1.82
CA ALA A 107 8.08 2.71 -0.56
C ALA A 107 9.60 2.82 -0.40
N ILE A 108 10.37 2.46 -1.42
CA ILE A 108 11.84 2.56 -1.41
C ILE A 108 12.27 4.01 -1.21
N ALA A 109 11.72 4.96 -1.98
CA ALA A 109 12.05 6.38 -1.88
C ALA A 109 11.74 6.95 -0.50
N MET A 110 10.57 6.61 0.07
CA MET A 110 10.17 7.02 1.42
C MET A 110 11.09 6.43 2.49
N LEU A 111 11.44 5.15 2.41
CA LEU A 111 12.34 4.49 3.36
C LEU A 111 13.74 5.07 3.31
N MET A 112 14.24 5.41 2.13
CA MET A 112 15.53 6.10 1.96
C MET A 112 15.49 7.53 2.52
N ALA A 113 14.38 8.25 2.32
CA ALA A 113 14.16 9.56 2.95
C ALA A 113 14.10 9.43 4.48
N THR A 114 13.44 8.41 5.01
CA THR A 114 13.37 8.08 6.44
C THR A 114 14.75 7.77 7.01
N TYR A 115 15.54 6.94 6.32
CA TYR A 115 16.93 6.69 6.72
C TYR A 115 17.75 7.98 6.76
N GLY A 116 17.70 8.79 5.70
CA GLY A 116 18.41 10.06 5.60
C GLY A 116 17.96 11.09 6.66
N PHE A 117 16.68 11.10 7.03
CA PHE A 117 16.14 11.96 8.06
C PHE A 117 16.65 11.59 9.45
N PHE A 118 16.48 10.33 9.86
CA PHE A 118 16.87 9.87 11.20
C PHE A 118 18.39 9.74 11.37
N ARG A 119 19.13 9.30 10.33
CA ARG A 119 20.59 9.16 10.40
C ARG A 119 21.31 10.47 10.75
N ARG A 120 20.79 11.60 10.26
CA ARG A 120 21.40 12.92 10.54
C ARG A 120 21.11 13.43 11.94
N ARG A 121 20.13 12.85 12.65
CA ARG A 121 19.59 13.37 13.91
C ARG A 121 19.67 12.38 15.06
N THR A 122 19.90 11.11 14.75
CA THR A 122 20.02 10.02 15.71
C THR A 122 21.26 9.16 15.39
N SER A 123 21.41 8.02 16.06
CA SER A 123 22.47 7.08 15.72
C SER A 123 22.15 6.31 14.43
N GLN A 124 23.19 5.95 13.68
CA GLN A 124 23.04 5.15 12.46
C GLN A 124 22.29 3.82 12.71
N PRO A 125 22.59 3.04 13.78
CA PRO A 125 21.81 1.84 14.08
C PRO A 125 20.33 2.11 14.34
N THR A 126 20.00 3.23 15.00
CA THR A 126 18.60 3.61 15.23
C THR A 126 17.89 3.93 13.91
N ALA A 127 18.52 4.71 13.04
CA ALA A 127 17.96 5.03 11.72
C ALA A 127 17.75 3.77 10.87
N LEU A 128 18.73 2.85 10.87
CA LEU A 128 18.62 1.58 10.15
C LEU A 128 17.51 0.70 10.73
N ALA A 129 17.44 0.54 12.05
CA ALA A 129 16.39 -0.22 12.71
C ALA A 129 14.99 0.37 12.42
N THR A 130 14.84 1.71 12.40
CA THR A 130 13.59 2.38 12.04
C THR A 130 13.14 1.98 10.63
N VAL A 131 14.05 1.98 9.65
CA VAL A 131 13.75 1.59 8.27
C VAL A 131 13.41 0.11 8.18
N LEU A 132 14.19 -0.78 8.81
CA LEU A 132 13.97 -2.22 8.76
C LEU A 132 12.66 -2.62 9.46
N ILE A 133 12.31 -2.01 10.59
CA ILE A 133 11.02 -2.22 11.25
C ILE A 133 9.87 -1.74 10.36
N THR A 134 10.01 -0.57 9.72
CA THR A 134 8.98 -0.05 8.82
C THR A 134 8.80 -0.99 7.62
N ALA A 135 9.89 -1.34 6.94
CA ALA A 135 9.87 -2.20 5.75
C ALA A 135 9.37 -3.62 6.04
N GLY A 136 9.74 -4.18 7.21
CA GLY A 136 9.33 -5.51 7.65
C GLY A 136 8.01 -5.53 8.43
N SER A 137 7.26 -4.44 8.52
CA SER A 137 5.91 -4.43 9.04
C SER A 137 4.93 -4.96 8.00
N PHE A 138 4.06 -5.91 8.38
CA PHE A 138 3.19 -6.65 7.45
C PHE A 138 2.37 -5.73 6.53
N GLU A 139 1.64 -4.76 7.08
CA GLU A 139 0.78 -3.88 6.28
C GLU A 139 1.59 -2.94 5.37
N PHE A 140 2.79 -2.53 5.81
CA PHE A 140 3.68 -1.72 4.98
C PHE A 140 4.20 -2.53 3.79
N PHE A 141 4.71 -3.74 4.05
CA PHE A 141 5.18 -4.65 3.01
C PHE A 141 4.07 -4.95 2.00
N ARG A 142 2.89 -5.37 2.48
CA ARG A 142 1.72 -5.63 1.64
C ARG A 142 1.35 -4.42 0.78
N SER A 143 1.31 -3.23 1.36
CA SER A 143 0.94 -2.02 0.63
C SER A 143 2.00 -1.55 -0.36
N ALA A 144 3.27 -1.88 -0.15
CA ALA A 144 4.37 -1.60 -1.07
C ALA A 144 4.35 -2.48 -2.32
N THR A 145 3.69 -3.66 -2.26
CA THR A 145 3.70 -4.66 -3.33
C THR A 145 2.36 -4.83 -4.05
N ILE A 146 1.40 -3.93 -3.80
CA ILE A 146 0.09 -3.94 -4.46
C ILE A 146 -0.18 -2.63 -5.20
N CYS A 147 -1.02 -2.69 -6.23
CA CYS A 147 -1.45 -1.54 -7.02
C CYS A 147 -2.54 -0.75 -6.28
N ARG A 148 -2.12 0.15 -5.36
CA ARG A 148 -3.04 1.02 -4.61
C ARG A 148 -2.43 2.40 -4.33
N VAL A 149 -3.28 3.41 -4.26
CA VAL A 149 -2.90 4.81 -3.99
C VAL A 149 -2.26 5.02 -2.62
N ASP A 150 -2.50 4.12 -1.65
CA ASP A 150 -2.16 4.35 -0.24
C ASP A 150 -0.65 4.45 0.02
N MET A 151 0.18 3.66 -0.71
CA MET A 151 1.63 3.75 -0.57
C MET A 151 2.21 5.03 -1.17
N LEU A 152 1.72 5.45 -2.34
CA LEU A 152 2.09 6.73 -2.96
C LEU A 152 1.75 7.91 -2.04
N LEU A 153 0.51 7.94 -1.53
CA LEU A 153 0.06 8.93 -0.56
C LEU A 153 0.98 8.97 0.66
N THR A 154 1.28 7.80 1.23
CA THR A 154 2.16 7.67 2.39
C THR A 154 3.55 8.25 2.12
N ALA A 155 4.14 7.91 0.99
CA ALA A 155 5.45 8.40 0.60
C ALA A 155 5.47 9.93 0.48
N PHE A 156 4.51 10.52 -0.21
CA PHE A 156 4.37 11.96 -0.34
C PHE A 156 4.11 12.65 1.01
N MET A 157 3.22 12.13 1.84
CA MET A 157 2.92 12.69 3.16
C MET A 157 4.14 12.65 4.09
N VAL A 158 4.80 11.50 4.23
CA VAL A 158 5.95 11.34 5.13
C VAL A 158 7.12 12.20 4.68
N THR A 159 7.40 12.23 3.37
CA THR A 159 8.49 13.06 2.85
C THR A 159 8.19 14.55 2.95
N SER A 160 6.93 14.97 2.81
CA SER A 160 6.53 16.38 3.04
C SER A 160 6.68 16.79 4.51
N LEU A 161 6.34 15.89 5.47
CA LEU A 161 6.61 16.09 6.89
C LEU A 161 8.10 16.31 7.16
N TYR A 162 8.97 15.49 6.56
CA TYR A 162 10.43 15.68 6.68
C TYR A 162 10.91 16.99 6.04
N ALA A 163 10.32 17.41 4.92
CA ALA A 163 10.66 18.68 4.28
C ALA A 163 10.26 19.88 5.14
N LEU A 164 9.07 19.86 5.74
CA LEU A 164 8.60 20.90 6.67
C LEU A 164 9.45 20.95 7.95
N TYR A 165 9.82 19.78 8.51
CA TYR A 165 10.72 19.73 9.66
C TYR A 165 12.10 20.30 9.32
N ARG A 166 12.67 19.97 8.15
CA ARG A 166 13.97 20.51 7.70
C ARG A 166 13.92 22.02 7.49
N GLN A 167 12.80 22.56 7.03
CA GLN A 167 12.62 24.01 6.94
C GLN A 167 12.64 24.65 8.34
N TRP A 168 11.93 24.07 9.31
CA TRP A 168 11.96 24.53 10.69
C TRP A 168 13.36 24.51 11.30
N GLU A 169 14.09 23.42 11.08
CA GLU A 169 15.47 23.24 11.57
C GLU A 169 16.46 24.27 11.00
N ARG A 170 16.24 24.72 9.75
CA ARG A 170 17.07 25.73 9.10
C ARG A 170 16.74 27.18 9.52
N HIS A 171 15.59 27.40 10.13
CA HIS A 171 15.12 28.73 10.52
C HIS A 171 14.70 28.74 11.99
N PRO A 172 15.66 28.67 12.93
CA PRO A 172 15.36 28.76 14.37
C PRO A 172 14.63 30.06 14.69
N GLY A 173 13.49 29.95 15.44
CA GLY A 173 12.61 31.08 15.73
C GLY A 173 11.54 31.37 14.67
N GLY A 174 11.41 30.45 13.69
CA GLY A 174 10.36 30.47 12.69
C GLY A 174 10.66 31.30 11.45
N THR A 175 9.91 31.05 10.40
CA THR A 175 9.97 31.77 9.12
C THR A 175 8.57 32.05 8.60
N TRP A 176 8.41 33.14 7.85
CA TRP A 176 7.20 33.46 7.10
C TRP A 176 7.14 32.76 5.74
N ARG A 177 8.28 32.28 5.24
CA ARG A 177 8.41 31.71 3.90
C ARG A 177 7.79 30.30 3.85
N PRO A 178 7.06 29.94 2.77
CA PRO A 178 6.60 28.59 2.53
C PRO A 178 7.76 27.64 2.19
N SER A 179 7.53 26.35 2.39
CA SER A 179 8.44 25.30 1.92
C SER A 179 8.01 24.81 0.55
N LEU A 180 8.71 25.23 -0.51
CA LEU A 180 8.41 24.80 -1.88
C LEU A 180 8.55 23.28 -2.04
N ALA A 181 9.58 22.68 -1.43
CA ALA A 181 9.74 21.22 -1.45
C ALA A 181 8.57 20.48 -0.80
N ALA A 182 8.08 20.99 0.34
CA ALA A 182 6.91 20.40 0.98
C ALA A 182 5.64 20.65 0.17
N ALA A 183 5.48 21.83 -0.42
CA ALA A 183 4.34 22.13 -1.28
C ALA A 183 4.26 21.20 -2.49
N LEU A 184 5.38 20.94 -3.18
CA LEU A 184 5.43 20.00 -4.30
C LEU A 184 5.08 18.57 -3.88
N LEU A 185 5.64 18.11 -2.75
CA LEU A 185 5.32 16.77 -2.22
C LEU A 185 3.85 16.66 -1.79
N MET A 186 3.30 17.68 -1.15
CA MET A 186 1.88 17.72 -0.80
C MET A 186 0.98 17.81 -2.04
N SER A 187 1.40 18.49 -3.12
CA SER A 187 0.67 18.45 -4.41
C SER A 187 0.55 17.01 -4.92
N GLY A 188 1.65 16.24 -4.90
CA GLY A 188 1.63 14.82 -5.26
C GLY A 188 0.70 14.00 -4.35
N ALA A 189 0.67 14.30 -3.06
CA ALA A 189 -0.23 13.64 -2.11
C ALA A 189 -1.72 13.97 -2.41
N VAL A 190 -2.03 15.22 -2.71
CA VAL A 190 -3.41 15.65 -3.07
C VAL A 190 -3.83 15.04 -4.39
N LEU A 191 -2.96 15.01 -5.41
CA LEU A 191 -3.20 14.34 -6.69
C LEU A 191 -3.27 12.80 -6.56
N THR A 192 -2.90 12.24 -5.40
CA THR A 192 -3.03 10.80 -5.13
C THR A 192 -4.37 10.45 -4.47
N LYS A 193 -4.82 11.24 -3.49
CA LYS A 193 -6.01 10.88 -2.69
C LYS A 193 -6.79 12.08 -2.12
N GLY A 194 -6.58 13.27 -2.66
CA GLY A 194 -7.31 14.47 -2.28
C GLY A 194 -6.73 15.22 -1.07
N PRO A 195 -7.51 16.14 -0.45
CA PRO A 195 -7.02 17.15 0.50
C PRO A 195 -6.32 16.61 1.75
N VAL A 196 -6.60 15.37 2.17
CA VAL A 196 -5.95 14.73 3.33
C VAL A 196 -4.42 14.70 3.20
N GLY A 197 -3.91 14.63 1.95
CA GLY A 197 -2.48 14.64 1.65
C GLY A 197 -1.77 15.94 2.03
N MET A 198 -2.48 17.04 2.15
CA MET A 198 -1.97 18.35 2.56
C MET A 198 -2.34 18.67 4.02
N LEU A 199 -3.59 18.40 4.41
CA LEU A 199 -4.10 18.80 5.71
C LEU A 199 -3.34 18.17 6.87
N LEU A 200 -3.05 16.88 6.82
CA LEU A 200 -2.38 16.17 7.91
C LEU A 200 -0.92 16.62 8.10
N PRO A 201 -0.06 16.72 7.06
CA PRO A 201 1.28 17.27 7.21
C PRO A 201 1.29 18.69 7.76
N CYS A 202 0.43 19.56 7.24
CA CYS A 202 0.32 20.94 7.72
C CYS A 202 -0.10 21.00 9.19
N PHE A 203 -1.12 20.25 9.58
CA PHE A 203 -1.61 20.22 10.95
C PHE A 203 -0.55 19.70 11.94
N ALA A 204 0.08 18.58 11.63
CA ALA A 204 1.08 17.97 12.50
C ALA A 204 2.29 18.89 12.72
N VAL A 205 2.80 19.53 11.66
CA VAL A 205 3.96 20.43 11.77
C VAL A 205 3.58 21.76 12.40
N PHE A 206 2.38 22.27 12.15
CA PHE A 206 1.89 23.48 12.83
C PHE A 206 1.89 23.27 14.36
N ILE A 207 1.32 22.18 14.86
CA ILE A 207 1.30 21.86 16.31
C ILE A 207 2.73 21.67 16.84
N PHE A 208 3.61 21.00 16.10
CA PHE A 208 5.00 20.82 16.49
C PHE A 208 5.73 22.16 16.66
N ARG A 209 5.62 23.06 15.67
CA ARG A 209 6.26 24.38 15.71
C ARG A 209 5.74 25.25 16.84
N TRP A 210 4.41 25.24 17.06
CA TRP A 210 3.78 25.97 18.16
C TRP A 210 4.27 25.48 19.53
N ILE A 211 4.34 24.18 19.75
CA ILE A 211 4.89 23.61 21.00
C ILE A 211 6.36 24.00 21.18
N LYS A 212 7.16 24.00 20.10
CA LYS A 212 8.59 24.40 20.15
C LYS A 212 8.81 25.88 20.35
N GLY A 213 7.76 26.69 20.38
CA GLY A 213 7.82 28.10 20.73
C GLY A 213 8.00 29.04 19.54
N ASP A 214 7.83 28.55 18.31
CA ASP A 214 7.66 29.43 17.17
C ASP A 214 6.38 30.29 17.37
N GLY A 215 6.40 31.55 16.95
CA GLY A 215 5.19 32.39 17.03
C GLY A 215 4.02 31.75 16.28
N PHE A 216 2.83 31.76 16.90
CA PHE A 216 1.60 31.18 16.32
C PHE A 216 1.38 31.63 14.88
N LEU A 217 1.38 32.96 14.65
CA LEU A 217 1.12 33.54 13.32
C LEU A 217 2.19 33.16 12.30
N LYS A 218 3.47 33.17 12.67
CA LYS A 218 4.57 32.74 11.78
C LYS A 218 4.39 31.27 11.37
N SER A 219 4.06 30.40 12.31
CA SER A 219 3.83 28.98 12.06
C SER A 219 2.63 28.77 11.14
N ALA A 220 1.51 29.44 11.43
CA ALA A 220 0.30 29.37 10.64
C ALA A 220 0.51 29.85 9.19
N VAL A 221 1.14 31.00 9.01
CA VAL A 221 1.40 31.58 7.67
C VAL A 221 2.37 30.70 6.87
N SER A 222 3.52 30.32 7.44
CA SER A 222 4.51 29.53 6.71
C SER A 222 3.99 28.14 6.32
N VAL A 223 3.33 27.44 7.24
CA VAL A 223 2.78 26.11 6.98
C VAL A 223 1.54 26.20 6.09
N GLY A 224 0.65 27.18 6.37
CA GLY A 224 -0.55 27.43 5.57
C GLY A 224 -0.23 27.84 4.14
N ALA A 225 0.75 28.71 3.93
CA ALA A 225 1.21 29.09 2.58
C ALA A 225 1.83 27.90 1.83
N SER A 226 2.55 26.99 2.53
CA SER A 226 3.03 25.75 1.93
C SER A 226 1.87 24.85 1.49
N GLY A 227 0.82 24.75 2.32
CA GLY A 227 -0.40 24.04 2.01
C GLY A 227 -1.14 24.64 0.82
N LEU A 228 -1.36 25.97 0.80
CA LEU A 228 -2.04 26.64 -0.30
C LEU A 228 -1.28 26.50 -1.62
N LEU A 229 0.04 26.63 -1.61
CA LEU A 229 0.87 26.39 -2.80
C LEU A 229 0.75 24.94 -3.30
N SER A 230 0.54 23.99 -2.42
CA SER A 230 0.37 22.59 -2.79
C SER A 230 -0.92 22.31 -3.56
N LEU A 231 -1.89 23.21 -3.52
CA LEU A 231 -3.17 23.06 -4.21
C LEU A 231 -3.11 23.55 -5.69
N VAL A 232 -2.06 24.24 -6.10
CA VAL A 232 -1.98 24.83 -7.46
C VAL A 232 -2.07 23.74 -8.54
N LEU A 233 -1.20 22.72 -8.48
CA LEU A 233 -1.20 21.63 -9.47
C LEU A 233 -2.48 20.78 -9.41
N PRO A 234 -2.95 20.37 -8.22
CA PRO A 234 -4.24 19.71 -8.12
C PRO A 234 -5.41 20.52 -8.67
N ALA A 235 -5.48 21.82 -8.37
CA ALA A 235 -6.54 22.70 -8.88
C ALA A 235 -6.57 22.74 -10.41
N MET A 236 -5.40 22.81 -11.06
CA MET A 236 -5.31 22.75 -12.53
C MET A 236 -5.91 21.45 -13.07
N TRP A 237 -5.61 20.31 -12.43
CA TRP A 237 -6.18 19.04 -12.85
C TRP A 237 -7.69 18.98 -12.59
N TYR A 238 -8.17 19.40 -11.40
CA TYR A 238 -9.62 19.39 -11.09
C TYR A 238 -10.43 20.27 -12.04
N VAL A 239 -9.88 21.44 -12.44
CA VAL A 239 -10.51 22.32 -13.42
C VAL A 239 -10.55 21.64 -14.79
N ALA A 240 -9.45 21.05 -15.25
CA ALA A 240 -9.41 20.34 -16.53
C ALA A 240 -10.36 19.12 -16.54
N ALA A 241 -10.43 18.36 -15.44
CA ALA A 241 -11.34 17.24 -15.32
C ALA A 241 -12.83 17.67 -15.27
N TYR A 242 -13.12 18.80 -14.62
CA TYR A 242 -14.46 19.39 -14.63
C TYR A 242 -14.89 19.82 -16.06
N HIS A 243 -13.99 20.41 -16.84
CA HIS A 243 -14.28 20.74 -18.23
C HIS A 243 -14.62 19.52 -19.11
N GLN A 244 -14.07 18.35 -18.79
CA GLN A 244 -14.38 17.10 -19.51
C GLN A 244 -15.61 16.36 -18.97
N GLY A 245 -15.78 16.29 -17.65
CA GLY A 245 -16.79 15.45 -16.99
C GLY A 245 -17.97 16.22 -16.40
N GLY A 246 -17.94 17.55 -16.40
CA GLY A 246 -19.04 18.43 -15.96
C GLY A 246 -19.52 18.14 -14.53
N GLU A 247 -20.83 18.29 -14.32
CA GLU A 247 -21.46 18.09 -13.02
C GLU A 247 -21.35 16.65 -12.49
N THR A 248 -21.29 15.66 -13.39
CA THR A 248 -21.11 14.25 -12.99
C THR A 248 -19.75 14.05 -12.29
N PHE A 249 -18.67 14.62 -12.86
CA PHE A 249 -17.36 14.59 -12.22
C PHE A 249 -17.34 15.38 -10.91
N TYR A 250 -17.98 16.57 -10.90
CA TYR A 250 -18.05 17.40 -9.69
C TYR A 250 -18.74 16.68 -8.52
N ALA A 251 -19.90 16.10 -8.76
CA ALA A 251 -20.65 15.34 -7.76
C ALA A 251 -19.81 14.17 -7.20
N LEU A 252 -19.16 13.40 -8.09
CA LEU A 252 -18.30 12.29 -7.72
C LEU A 252 -17.07 12.74 -6.90
N ALA A 253 -16.43 13.83 -7.32
CA ALA A 253 -15.26 14.39 -6.63
C ALA A 253 -15.64 14.92 -5.23
N MET A 254 -16.80 15.56 -5.09
CA MET A 254 -17.30 16.04 -3.79
C MET A 254 -17.65 14.88 -2.87
N GLU A 255 -18.32 13.84 -3.36
CA GLU A 255 -18.64 12.65 -2.58
C GLU A 255 -17.39 11.95 -2.07
N GLU A 256 -16.40 11.72 -2.92
CA GLU A 256 -15.15 11.01 -2.54
C GLU A 256 -14.25 11.82 -1.59
N ASN A 257 -14.17 13.13 -1.75
CA ASN A 257 -13.30 13.96 -0.92
C ASN A 257 -13.93 14.34 0.43
N PHE A 258 -15.24 14.57 0.48
CA PHE A 258 -15.94 15.07 1.66
C PHE A 258 -16.97 14.09 2.22
N GLY A 259 -17.66 13.30 1.40
CA GLY A 259 -18.69 12.38 1.82
C GLY A 259 -18.23 11.35 2.85
N ARG A 260 -16.96 10.91 2.78
CA ARG A 260 -16.37 10.00 3.78
C ARG A 260 -16.25 10.61 5.17
N PHE A 261 -16.09 11.92 5.28
CA PHE A 261 -16.02 12.63 6.56
C PHE A 261 -17.40 12.93 7.12
N THR A 262 -18.31 13.36 6.27
CA THR A 262 -19.70 13.71 6.66
C THR A 262 -20.57 12.48 6.86
N GLY A 263 -20.17 11.33 6.34
CA GLY A 263 -20.99 10.10 6.32
C GLY A 263 -22.14 10.15 5.32
N SER A 264 -22.07 11.05 4.33
CA SER A 264 -23.07 11.26 3.27
C SER A 264 -22.73 10.52 1.97
N MET A 265 -22.06 9.37 2.07
CA MET A 265 -21.78 8.54 0.88
C MET A 265 -23.03 7.79 0.42
N SER A 266 -23.22 7.70 -0.89
CA SER A 266 -24.29 6.93 -1.54
C SER A 266 -24.17 5.42 -1.28
N TYR A 267 -23.01 4.95 -0.81
CA TYR A 267 -22.76 3.54 -0.47
C TYR A 267 -21.97 3.39 0.83
N SER A 268 -22.27 2.35 1.61
CA SER A 268 -21.49 2.04 2.82
C SER A 268 -20.11 1.50 2.43
N SER A 269 -19.05 2.14 2.89
CA SER A 269 -17.68 1.76 2.57
C SER A 269 -16.86 1.58 3.83
N HIS A 270 -16.56 0.31 4.18
CA HIS A 270 -15.62 -0.03 5.25
C HIS A 270 -15.88 0.64 6.60
N GLU A 271 -17.14 0.66 7.04
CA GLU A 271 -17.50 1.20 8.35
C GLU A 271 -17.00 0.28 9.47
N HIS A 272 -16.17 0.82 10.32
CA HIS A 272 -15.60 0.10 11.45
C HIS A 272 -15.57 0.97 12.72
N PRO A 273 -15.68 0.36 13.90
CA PRO A 273 -15.59 1.08 15.18
C PRO A 273 -14.16 1.61 15.40
N VAL A 274 -14.00 2.53 16.36
CA VAL A 274 -12.71 3.20 16.64
C VAL A 274 -11.60 2.19 17.00
N TRP A 275 -11.92 1.13 17.72
CA TRP A 275 -10.94 0.10 18.11
C TRP A 275 -10.32 -0.66 16.93
N TYR A 276 -10.96 -0.65 15.75
CA TYR A 276 -10.39 -1.24 14.52
C TYR A 276 -9.00 -0.68 14.19
N ASN A 277 -8.77 0.63 14.38
CA ASN A 277 -7.46 1.21 14.10
C ASN A 277 -6.37 0.72 15.07
N PHE A 278 -6.72 0.41 16.33
CA PHE A 278 -5.78 -0.17 17.29
C PHE A 278 -5.40 -1.60 16.90
N THR A 279 -6.38 -2.43 16.52
CA THR A 279 -6.08 -3.78 16.02
C THR A 279 -5.32 -3.75 14.71
N SER A 280 -5.66 -2.80 13.81
CA SER A 280 -4.97 -2.64 12.52
C SER A 280 -3.50 -2.27 12.68
N ILE A 281 -3.13 -1.37 13.61
CA ILE A 281 -1.72 -1.04 13.81
C ILE A 281 -0.97 -2.17 14.51
N LEU A 282 -1.62 -2.90 15.43
CA LEU A 282 -1.02 -4.05 16.10
C LEU A 282 -0.73 -5.19 15.12
N SER A 283 -1.71 -5.57 14.30
CA SER A 283 -1.53 -6.61 13.28
C SER A 283 -0.63 -6.14 12.14
N GLY A 284 -0.80 -4.89 11.72
CA GLY A 284 -0.05 -4.33 10.60
C GLY A 284 1.44 -4.14 10.86
N MET A 285 1.85 -3.92 12.11
CA MET A 285 3.27 -3.87 12.49
C MET A 285 3.83 -5.24 12.91
N ALA A 286 3.09 -6.34 12.71
CA ALA A 286 3.65 -7.67 12.90
C ALA A 286 4.86 -7.90 11.97
N PRO A 287 5.87 -8.69 12.40
CA PRO A 287 5.98 -9.43 13.65
C PRO A 287 6.51 -8.58 14.83
N TYR A 288 6.85 -7.31 14.63
CA TYR A 288 7.49 -6.49 15.66
C TYR A 288 6.58 -6.17 16.86
N THR A 289 5.28 -6.11 16.65
CA THR A 289 4.30 -5.97 17.74
C THR A 289 4.33 -7.17 18.68
N LEU A 290 4.59 -8.38 18.17
CA LEU A 290 4.78 -9.56 19.00
C LEU A 290 5.99 -9.39 19.92
N LEU A 291 7.14 -8.96 19.39
CA LEU A 291 8.31 -8.64 20.22
C LEU A 291 8.03 -7.53 21.22
N ALA A 292 7.26 -6.51 20.81
CA ALA A 292 6.89 -5.42 21.71
C ALA A 292 6.05 -5.92 22.90
N ILE A 293 5.03 -6.73 22.65
CA ILE A 293 4.13 -7.26 23.67
C ILE A 293 4.87 -8.21 24.61
N ILE A 294 5.61 -9.18 24.09
CA ILE A 294 6.38 -10.13 24.91
C ILE A 294 7.45 -9.37 25.72
N GLY A 295 8.05 -8.35 25.11
CA GLY A 295 9.03 -7.50 25.74
C GLY A 295 8.52 -6.72 26.96
N LEU A 296 7.20 -6.52 27.10
CA LEU A 296 6.62 -5.87 28.28
C LEU A 296 6.95 -6.64 29.57
N ALA A 297 7.02 -7.97 29.50
CA ALA A 297 7.41 -8.81 30.64
C ALA A 297 8.85 -8.54 31.12
N GLY A 298 9.75 -8.08 30.23
CA GLY A 298 11.13 -7.68 30.55
C GLY A 298 11.24 -6.35 31.32
N ARG A 299 10.11 -5.68 31.59
CA ARG A 299 10.03 -4.39 32.30
C ARG A 299 11.03 -3.33 31.79
N PRO A 300 11.07 -3.04 30.46
CA PRO A 300 12.05 -2.13 29.85
C PRO A 300 11.95 -0.68 30.33
N TRP A 301 10.84 -0.31 30.97
CA TRP A 301 10.60 1.00 31.60
C TRP A 301 11.13 1.12 33.03
N ARG A 302 11.59 0.00 33.65
CA ARG A 302 12.15 0.01 35.00
C ARG A 302 13.37 0.93 35.05
N GLY A 303 13.38 1.86 36.00
CA GLY A 303 14.45 2.85 36.16
C GLY A 303 14.37 4.05 35.20
N LEU A 304 13.30 4.20 34.40
CA LEU A 304 13.05 5.44 33.69
C LEU A 304 12.57 6.50 34.69
N LYS A 305 13.26 7.64 34.72
CA LYS A 305 12.83 8.80 35.54
C LYS A 305 11.55 9.39 34.96
N ARG A 306 10.56 9.64 35.83
CA ARG A 306 9.36 10.37 35.41
C ARG A 306 9.75 11.84 35.17
N PRO A 307 9.43 12.41 34.00
CA PRO A 307 9.73 13.82 33.76
C PRO A 307 8.90 14.70 34.71
N ALA A 308 9.54 15.70 35.32
CA ALA A 308 8.89 16.70 36.18
C ALA A 308 8.26 17.84 35.35
N GLY A 309 7.28 18.58 35.94
CA GLY A 309 6.69 19.76 35.34
C GLY A 309 5.33 19.52 34.62
N LYS A 310 4.69 20.63 34.21
CA LYS A 310 3.41 20.62 33.48
C LYS A 310 3.60 20.00 32.08
N LEU A 311 2.56 19.42 31.49
CA LEU A 311 2.60 18.71 30.20
C LEU A 311 3.32 19.52 29.10
N LEU A 312 2.93 20.77 28.90
CA LEU A 312 3.53 21.63 27.86
C LEU A 312 5.03 21.87 28.09
N GLN A 313 5.46 22.03 29.36
CA GLN A 313 6.88 22.19 29.70
C GLN A 313 7.65 20.92 29.37
N ARG A 314 7.07 19.74 29.65
CA ARG A 314 7.66 18.44 29.29
C ARG A 314 7.81 18.28 27.78
N LEU A 315 6.76 18.60 27.01
CA LEU A 315 6.77 18.53 25.56
C LEU A 315 7.82 19.49 24.95
N ARG A 316 7.92 20.72 25.47
CA ARG A 316 8.95 21.67 25.04
C ARG A 316 10.38 21.22 25.34
N ALA A 317 10.58 20.49 26.44
CA ALA A 317 11.88 19.97 26.86
C ALA A 317 12.28 18.69 26.12
N MET A 318 11.36 18.01 25.40
CA MET A 318 11.70 16.81 24.63
C MET A 318 12.68 17.13 23.50
N ASP A 319 13.50 16.14 23.12
CA ASP A 319 14.28 16.21 21.89
C ASP A 319 13.36 16.54 20.71
N PRO A 320 13.75 17.47 19.83
CA PRO A 320 12.89 17.89 18.72
C PRO A 320 12.46 16.76 17.80
N VAL A 321 13.34 15.78 17.53
CA VAL A 321 13.02 14.62 16.67
C VAL A 321 12.03 13.69 17.34
N GLU A 322 12.21 13.45 18.66
CA GLU A 322 11.26 12.63 19.44
C GLU A 322 9.89 13.27 19.50
N LEU A 323 9.81 14.58 19.80
CA LEU A 323 8.55 15.30 19.81
C LEU A 323 7.86 15.28 18.45
N PHE A 324 8.62 15.54 17.38
CA PHE A 324 8.09 15.52 16.01
C PHE A 324 7.54 14.15 15.63
N ALA A 325 8.33 13.09 15.85
CA ALA A 325 7.89 11.72 15.56
C ALA A 325 6.66 11.32 16.37
N MET A 326 6.61 11.70 17.65
CA MET A 326 5.46 11.43 18.52
C MET A 326 4.20 12.16 18.01
N LEU A 327 4.31 13.44 17.68
CA LEU A 327 3.16 14.22 17.18
C LEU A 327 2.68 13.69 15.83
N CYS A 328 3.58 13.36 14.89
CA CYS A 328 3.20 12.75 13.62
C CYS A 328 2.47 11.40 13.85
N ALA A 329 3.00 10.54 14.71
CA ALA A 329 2.34 9.26 15.01
C ALA A 329 0.95 9.46 15.63
N VAL A 330 0.86 10.29 16.68
CA VAL A 330 -0.38 10.46 17.46
C VAL A 330 -1.45 11.23 16.67
N LEU A 331 -1.09 12.37 16.07
CA LEU A 331 -2.08 13.22 15.40
C LEU A 331 -2.65 12.57 14.14
N ILE A 332 -1.81 11.86 13.35
CA ILE A 332 -2.29 11.12 12.17
C ILE A 332 -3.16 9.94 12.60
N PHE A 333 -2.76 9.19 13.63
CA PHE A 333 -3.56 8.08 14.15
C PHE A 333 -4.92 8.56 14.66
N VAL A 334 -4.95 9.60 15.49
CA VAL A 334 -6.18 10.19 16.04
C VAL A 334 -7.10 10.69 14.91
N PHE A 335 -6.54 11.37 13.92
CA PHE A 335 -7.31 11.84 12.77
C PHE A 335 -8.04 10.67 12.07
N TYR A 336 -7.38 9.56 11.80
CA TYR A 336 -8.01 8.41 11.16
C TYR A 336 -8.96 7.61 12.09
N CYS A 337 -9.00 7.92 13.38
CA CYS A 337 -10.02 7.38 14.27
C CYS A 337 -11.39 8.10 14.13
N ILE A 338 -11.41 9.34 13.61
CA ILE A 338 -12.63 10.18 13.52
C ILE A 338 -13.60 9.65 12.43
N PRO A 339 -13.22 9.44 11.15
CA PRO A 339 -14.15 8.99 10.11
C PRO A 339 -14.73 7.61 10.41
N LYS A 340 -16.00 7.36 9.98
CA LYS A 340 -16.63 6.03 10.07
C LYS A 340 -15.91 5.01 9.17
N SER A 341 -15.56 5.42 7.95
CA SER A 341 -14.82 4.58 6.99
C SER A 341 -13.36 4.44 7.39
N LYS A 342 -12.91 3.22 7.70
CA LYS A 342 -11.56 2.90 8.17
C LYS A 342 -10.95 1.76 7.37
N ARG A 343 -9.66 1.88 7.06
CA ARG A 343 -8.84 0.80 6.47
C ARG A 343 -7.48 0.77 7.14
N SER A 344 -6.90 -0.43 7.27
CA SER A 344 -5.54 -0.60 7.82
C SER A 344 -4.49 0.24 7.08
N SER A 345 -4.60 0.34 5.75
CA SER A 345 -3.70 1.12 4.90
C SER A 345 -3.71 2.64 5.17
N TYR A 346 -4.78 3.18 5.78
CA TYR A 346 -4.80 4.61 6.12
C TYR A 346 -3.80 4.99 7.20
N LEU A 347 -3.38 4.01 8.01
CA LEU A 347 -2.40 4.21 9.09
C LEU A 347 -0.95 4.13 8.60
N LEU A 348 -0.68 3.82 7.35
CA LEU A 348 0.69 3.70 6.82
C LEU A 348 1.60 4.91 7.12
N PRO A 349 1.13 6.19 7.06
CA PRO A 349 1.98 7.33 7.40
C PRO A 349 2.46 7.36 8.85
N VAL A 350 1.82 6.59 9.75
CA VAL A 350 2.20 6.47 11.18
C VAL A 350 3.41 5.53 11.37
N TYR A 351 3.62 4.59 10.44
CA TYR A 351 4.59 3.49 10.59
C TYR A 351 6.03 3.94 10.83
N PRO A 352 6.64 4.84 10.03
CA PRO A 352 8.04 5.22 10.23
C PRO A 352 8.27 5.91 11.58
N PHE A 353 7.28 6.65 12.08
CA PHE A 353 7.37 7.34 13.37
C PHE A 353 7.20 6.37 14.54
N THR A 354 6.27 5.42 14.44
CA THR A 354 6.10 4.35 15.44
C THR A 354 7.31 3.42 15.44
N ALA A 355 7.84 3.06 14.26
CA ALA A 355 9.02 2.23 14.11
C ALA A 355 10.26 2.88 14.77
N TYR A 356 10.38 4.20 14.75
CA TYR A 356 11.43 4.91 15.47
C TYR A 356 11.37 4.63 16.99
N PHE A 357 10.20 4.73 17.60
CA PHE A 357 10.03 4.43 19.03
C PHE A 357 10.22 2.95 19.33
N LEU A 358 9.75 2.05 18.44
CA LEU A 358 10.02 0.62 18.57
C LEU A 358 11.52 0.32 18.49
N ALA A 359 12.28 0.99 17.63
CA ALA A 359 13.72 0.83 17.53
C ALA A 359 14.41 1.20 18.85
N LEU A 360 14.06 2.35 19.45
CA LEU A 360 14.59 2.77 20.76
C LEU A 360 14.22 1.77 21.87
N TYR A 361 12.97 1.33 21.87
CA TYR A 361 12.45 0.35 22.80
C TYR A 361 13.17 -1.00 22.68
N PHE A 362 13.36 -1.52 21.47
CA PHE A 362 14.02 -2.80 21.24
C PHE A 362 15.52 -2.77 21.56
N PHE A 363 16.22 -1.66 21.29
CA PHE A 363 17.59 -1.52 21.74
C PHE A 363 17.72 -1.47 23.27
N ARG A 364 16.72 -0.90 23.95
CA ARG A 364 16.66 -0.99 25.42
C ARG A 364 16.34 -2.42 25.86
N LEU A 365 15.37 -3.08 25.23
CA LEU A 365 15.00 -4.45 25.53
C LEU A 365 16.19 -5.42 25.37
N ALA A 366 16.99 -5.24 24.31
CA ALA A 366 18.20 -6.04 24.08
C ALA A 366 19.23 -5.92 25.21
N ARG A 367 19.21 -4.80 25.97
CA ARG A 367 20.07 -4.61 27.14
C ARG A 367 19.49 -5.23 28.42
N VAL A 368 18.18 -5.07 28.65
CA VAL A 368 17.54 -5.47 29.92
C VAL A 368 16.97 -6.88 29.91
N ALA A 369 16.58 -7.39 28.73
CA ALA A 369 16.01 -8.72 28.54
C ALA A 369 16.57 -9.40 27.27
N PRO A 370 17.86 -9.71 27.21
CA PRO A 370 18.51 -10.28 26.03
C PRO A 370 17.91 -11.61 25.58
N ARG A 371 17.44 -12.43 26.53
CA ARG A 371 16.78 -13.72 26.24
C ARG A 371 15.49 -13.55 25.45
N THR A 372 14.69 -12.53 25.75
CA THR A 372 13.44 -12.22 25.02
C THR A 372 13.71 -11.90 23.55
N VAL A 373 14.77 -11.09 23.29
CA VAL A 373 15.15 -10.74 21.90
C VAL A 373 15.66 -11.96 21.14
N LYS A 374 16.50 -12.79 21.77
CA LYS A 374 16.96 -14.04 21.13
C LYS A 374 15.83 -15.03 20.92
N GLY A 375 14.89 -15.15 21.88
CA GLY A 375 13.69 -15.99 21.76
C GLY A 375 12.81 -15.57 20.58
N PHE A 376 12.61 -14.28 20.38
CA PHE A 376 11.91 -13.77 19.20
C PHE A 376 12.62 -14.17 17.89
N GLY A 377 13.94 -14.07 17.83
CA GLY A 377 14.71 -14.55 16.68
C GLY A 377 14.51 -16.04 16.41
N TRP A 378 14.50 -16.88 17.45
CA TRP A 378 14.23 -18.30 17.31
C TRP A 378 12.81 -18.60 16.81
N VAL A 379 11.81 -17.83 17.24
CA VAL A 379 10.43 -17.95 16.69
C VAL A 379 10.41 -17.68 15.18
N LEU A 380 11.12 -16.63 14.71
CA LEU A 380 11.22 -16.33 13.28
C LEU A 380 11.92 -17.47 12.51
N VAL A 381 13.02 -18.00 13.04
CA VAL A 381 13.76 -19.16 12.46
C VAL A 381 12.83 -20.36 12.34
N SER A 382 12.09 -20.67 13.41
CA SER A 382 11.16 -21.83 13.41
C SER A 382 10.06 -21.65 12.39
N ILE A 383 9.43 -20.46 12.31
CA ILE A 383 8.37 -20.19 11.32
C ILE A 383 8.92 -20.34 9.90
N ALA A 384 10.06 -19.73 9.60
CA ALA A 384 10.65 -19.81 8.27
C ALA A 384 11.05 -21.24 7.89
N ALA A 385 11.69 -21.98 8.80
CA ALA A 385 12.09 -23.36 8.54
C ALA A 385 10.89 -24.29 8.33
N ILE A 386 9.90 -24.24 9.22
CA ILE A 386 8.70 -25.07 9.12
C ILE A 386 7.93 -24.75 7.83
N ALA A 387 7.71 -23.48 7.52
CA ALA A 387 7.01 -23.06 6.30
C ALA A 387 7.77 -23.48 5.04
N SER A 388 9.09 -23.28 5.00
CA SER A 388 9.92 -23.69 3.85
C SER A 388 9.91 -25.19 3.65
N VAL A 389 10.07 -25.98 4.71
CA VAL A 389 10.04 -27.45 4.63
C VAL A 389 8.66 -27.94 4.19
N ALA A 390 7.59 -27.38 4.75
CA ALA A 390 6.22 -27.74 4.38
C ALA A 390 5.93 -27.46 2.90
N LEU A 391 6.26 -26.25 2.42
CA LEU A 391 6.07 -25.89 1.01
C LEU A 391 6.93 -26.78 0.09
N LEU A 392 8.22 -26.94 0.39
CA LEU A 392 9.11 -27.79 -0.42
C LEU A 392 8.65 -29.24 -0.45
N SER A 393 8.14 -29.80 0.65
CA SER A 393 7.68 -31.20 0.67
C SER A 393 6.51 -31.46 -0.28
N VAL A 394 5.62 -30.47 -0.44
CA VAL A 394 4.52 -30.53 -1.42
C VAL A 394 5.02 -30.27 -2.84
N MET A 395 5.82 -29.21 -3.04
CA MET A 395 6.38 -28.81 -4.33
C MET A 395 7.27 -29.90 -4.98
N THR A 396 7.98 -30.67 -4.15
CA THR A 396 8.87 -31.76 -4.64
C THR A 396 8.16 -33.12 -4.72
N GLY A 397 6.88 -33.19 -4.37
CA GLY A 397 6.11 -34.45 -4.38
C GLY A 397 6.45 -35.43 -3.24
N ILE A 398 7.27 -35.04 -2.26
CA ILE A 398 7.54 -35.87 -1.05
C ILE A 398 6.25 -36.10 -0.28
N VAL A 399 5.40 -35.08 -0.19
CA VAL A 399 4.06 -35.17 0.37
C VAL A 399 3.06 -34.90 -0.76
N ALA A 400 2.27 -35.91 -1.12
CA ALA A 400 1.21 -35.75 -2.10
C ALA A 400 0.12 -34.82 -1.56
N PRO A 401 -0.55 -34.03 -2.41
CA PRO A 401 -1.71 -33.24 -2.01
C PRO A 401 -2.76 -34.12 -1.33
N PHE A 402 -3.31 -33.66 -0.22
CA PHE A 402 -4.27 -34.42 0.60
C PHE A 402 -5.42 -33.52 1.08
N GLY A 403 -6.50 -34.15 1.56
CA GLY A 403 -7.68 -33.42 2.04
C GLY A 403 -8.83 -33.46 1.02
N SER A 404 -9.74 -32.50 1.11
CA SER A 404 -10.89 -32.39 0.21
C SER A 404 -11.28 -30.93 -0.03
N GLY A 405 -11.99 -30.65 -1.12
CA GLY A 405 -12.48 -29.32 -1.45
C GLY A 405 -11.33 -28.29 -1.59
N SER A 406 -11.48 -27.16 -0.91
CA SER A 406 -10.52 -26.04 -1.04
C SER A 406 -9.12 -26.35 -0.51
N THR A 407 -8.99 -27.30 0.44
CA THR A 407 -7.67 -27.70 0.97
C THR A 407 -6.89 -28.50 -0.05
N LEU A 408 -7.55 -29.46 -0.70
CA LEU A 408 -6.92 -30.26 -1.77
C LEU A 408 -6.50 -29.34 -2.93
N ALA A 409 -7.42 -28.50 -3.41
CA ALA A 409 -7.12 -27.55 -4.50
C ALA A 409 -5.92 -26.64 -4.17
N LEU A 410 -5.85 -26.11 -2.94
CA LEU A 410 -4.70 -25.30 -2.52
C LEU A 410 -3.38 -26.07 -2.56
N LEU A 411 -3.37 -27.34 -2.13
CA LEU A 411 -2.16 -28.16 -2.14
C LEU A 411 -1.76 -28.58 -3.55
N GLU A 412 -2.72 -28.80 -4.45
CA GLU A 412 -2.49 -29.03 -5.86
C GLU A 412 -1.86 -27.78 -6.53
N ASP A 413 -2.37 -26.59 -6.23
CA ASP A 413 -1.78 -25.33 -6.69
C ASP A 413 -0.36 -25.13 -6.15
N VAL A 414 -0.10 -25.47 -4.88
CA VAL A 414 1.26 -25.42 -4.30
C VAL A 414 2.18 -26.42 -5.01
N ALA A 415 1.69 -27.63 -5.34
CA ALA A 415 2.48 -28.63 -6.07
C ALA A 415 2.82 -28.14 -7.48
N ALA A 416 1.86 -27.53 -8.19
CA ALA A 416 2.06 -26.96 -9.51
C ALA A 416 3.10 -25.81 -9.53
N GLU A 417 3.13 -24.99 -8.48
CA GLU A 417 4.18 -23.95 -8.32
C GLU A 417 5.59 -24.56 -8.17
N GLY A 418 5.70 -25.84 -7.81
CA GLY A 418 6.97 -26.57 -7.72
C GLY A 418 7.66 -26.80 -9.09
N GLU A 419 6.90 -26.76 -10.19
CA GLU A 419 7.44 -26.86 -11.55
C GLU A 419 8.13 -25.56 -12.00
N ARG A 420 7.84 -24.44 -11.34
CA ARG A 420 8.48 -23.15 -11.59
C ARG A 420 9.80 -23.05 -10.85
N PHE A 421 10.76 -22.29 -11.40
CA PHE A 421 12.09 -22.13 -10.81
C PHE A 421 12.10 -21.31 -9.50
N MET A 422 11.37 -20.19 -9.48
CA MET A 422 11.44 -19.22 -8.36
C MET A 422 10.82 -19.70 -7.05
N PRO A 423 9.63 -20.34 -7.00
CA PRO A 423 9.00 -20.73 -5.74
C PRO A 423 9.85 -21.70 -4.90
N PRO A 424 10.35 -22.84 -5.43
CA PRO A 424 11.24 -23.72 -4.66
C PRO A 424 12.56 -23.03 -4.29
N LEU A 425 13.17 -22.26 -5.20
CA LEU A 425 14.41 -21.52 -4.92
C LEU A 425 14.26 -20.63 -3.70
N MET A 426 13.17 -19.87 -3.61
CA MET A 426 12.94 -18.95 -2.49
C MET A 426 12.66 -19.68 -1.17
N CYS A 427 12.06 -20.87 -1.21
CA CYS A 427 11.96 -21.74 -0.03
C CYS A 427 13.34 -22.23 0.44
N TYR A 428 14.22 -22.64 -0.48
CA TYR A 428 15.61 -22.99 -0.12
C TYR A 428 16.38 -21.79 0.44
N VAL A 429 16.27 -20.61 -0.20
CA VAL A 429 16.88 -19.36 0.31
C VAL A 429 16.42 -19.04 1.73
N ALA A 430 15.13 -19.15 2.01
CA ALA A 430 14.59 -18.92 3.34
C ALA A 430 15.10 -19.96 4.36
N LEU A 431 15.22 -21.22 3.96
CA LEU A 431 15.74 -22.29 4.82
C LEU A 431 17.24 -22.07 5.14
N PHE A 432 18.07 -21.78 4.15
CA PHE A 432 19.48 -21.47 4.38
C PHE A 432 19.67 -20.19 5.21
N ALA A 433 18.85 -19.16 4.95
CA ALA A 433 18.85 -17.95 5.75
C ALA A 433 18.43 -18.22 7.20
N ALA A 434 17.47 -19.14 7.44
CA ALA A 434 17.06 -19.57 8.76
C ALA A 434 18.21 -20.29 9.51
N ILE A 435 18.96 -21.16 8.83
CA ILE A 435 20.15 -21.83 9.39
C ILE A 435 21.22 -20.78 9.75
N GLY A 436 21.53 -19.86 8.83
CA GLY A 436 22.49 -18.77 9.07
C GLY A 436 22.08 -17.87 10.23
N MET A 437 20.81 -17.53 10.31
CA MET A 437 20.24 -16.75 11.42
C MET A 437 20.33 -17.53 12.74
N GLY A 438 20.01 -18.84 12.76
CA GLY A 438 20.14 -19.68 13.95
C GLY A 438 21.60 -19.68 14.47
N ALA A 439 22.57 -19.83 13.58
CA ALA A 439 24.00 -19.74 13.92
C ALA A 439 24.37 -18.35 14.49
N ALA A 440 23.85 -17.28 13.89
CA ALA A 440 24.05 -15.92 14.37
C ALA A 440 23.44 -15.69 15.77
N LEU A 441 22.25 -16.23 16.04
CA LEU A 441 21.59 -16.12 17.36
C LEU A 441 22.38 -16.80 18.48
N VAL A 442 23.03 -17.94 18.17
CA VAL A 442 23.92 -18.62 19.14
C VAL A 442 25.15 -17.78 19.44
N ARG A 443 25.84 -17.29 18.41
CA ARG A 443 27.15 -16.68 18.50
C ARG A 443 27.16 -15.20 18.87
N SER A 444 26.06 -14.47 18.57
CA SER A 444 26.02 -13.01 18.70
C SER A 444 25.38 -12.53 20.02
N ASN A 445 25.65 -11.28 20.37
CA ASN A 445 24.97 -10.59 21.46
C ASN A 445 23.52 -10.20 21.04
N ALA A 446 22.67 -9.88 22.03
CA ALA A 446 21.25 -9.59 21.78
C ALA A 446 21.00 -8.40 20.83
N ARG A 447 21.90 -7.41 20.78
CA ARG A 447 21.77 -6.27 19.86
C ARG A 447 22.00 -6.69 18.40
N THR A 448 23.02 -7.50 18.17
CA THR A 448 23.29 -8.08 16.83
C THR A 448 22.18 -9.05 16.44
N SER A 449 21.73 -9.91 17.36
CA SER A 449 20.60 -10.81 17.14
C SER A 449 19.34 -10.05 16.72
N LEU A 450 19.06 -8.91 17.36
CA LEU A 450 17.93 -8.05 17.00
C LEU A 450 18.05 -7.50 15.57
N MET A 451 19.22 -6.99 15.19
CA MET A 451 19.44 -6.44 13.84
C MET A 451 19.35 -7.53 12.77
N VAL A 452 19.91 -8.72 13.04
CA VAL A 452 19.79 -9.87 12.12
C VAL A 452 18.34 -10.31 11.99
N SER A 453 17.56 -10.33 13.09
CA SER A 453 16.11 -10.61 13.04
C SER A 453 15.35 -9.62 12.15
N MET A 454 15.70 -8.33 12.23
CA MET A 454 15.05 -7.31 11.39
C MET A 454 15.39 -7.47 9.91
N VAL A 455 16.58 -7.94 9.56
CA VAL A 455 16.97 -8.25 8.18
C VAL A 455 16.33 -9.57 7.71
N PHE A 456 16.07 -10.49 8.61
CA PHE A 456 15.51 -11.80 8.27
C PHE A 456 14.00 -11.77 7.95
N VAL A 457 13.22 -10.89 8.59
CA VAL A 457 11.78 -10.73 8.30
C VAL A 457 11.49 -10.49 6.82
N PRO A 458 12.20 -9.60 6.10
CA PRO A 458 12.13 -9.48 4.65
C PRO A 458 12.28 -10.80 3.87
N VAL A 459 13.18 -11.67 4.27
CA VAL A 459 13.40 -12.96 3.59
C VAL A 459 12.15 -13.86 3.71
N ILE A 460 11.49 -13.87 4.87
CA ILE A 460 10.22 -14.59 5.05
C ILE A 460 9.16 -14.04 4.10
N TYR A 461 9.05 -12.72 3.97
CA TYR A 461 8.07 -12.10 3.07
C TYR A 461 8.36 -12.38 1.60
N MET A 462 9.64 -12.37 1.20
CA MET A 462 10.04 -12.75 -0.17
C MET A 462 9.65 -14.19 -0.49
N MET A 463 9.88 -15.13 0.44
CA MET A 463 9.45 -16.52 0.29
C MET A 463 7.92 -16.62 0.12
N VAL A 464 7.16 -15.95 0.99
CA VAL A 464 5.69 -15.95 0.90
C VAL A 464 5.19 -15.36 -0.41
N GLN A 465 5.79 -14.25 -0.85
CA GLN A 465 5.40 -13.56 -2.08
C GLN A 465 5.75 -14.36 -3.35
N ALA A 466 6.85 -15.09 -3.33
CA ALA A 466 7.30 -15.88 -4.47
C ALA A 466 6.62 -17.26 -4.56
N SER A 467 6.09 -17.80 -3.45
CA SER A 467 5.61 -19.20 -3.41
C SER A 467 4.18 -19.33 -2.89
N ALA A 468 3.94 -19.02 -1.61
CA ALA A 468 2.64 -19.27 -0.98
C ALA A 468 1.52 -18.36 -1.52
N LEU A 469 1.84 -17.10 -1.84
CA LEU A 469 0.84 -16.14 -2.29
C LEU A 469 0.33 -16.44 -3.71
N PRO A 470 1.18 -16.70 -4.73
CA PRO A 470 0.72 -17.14 -6.05
C PRO A 470 -0.16 -18.38 -5.98
N ALA A 471 0.29 -19.45 -5.31
CA ALA A 471 -0.46 -20.69 -5.14
C ALA A 471 -1.84 -20.48 -4.52
N SER A 472 -1.96 -19.56 -3.54
CA SER A 472 -3.24 -19.31 -2.84
C SER A 472 -4.18 -18.34 -3.55
N MET A 473 -3.71 -17.61 -4.56
CA MET A 473 -4.45 -16.50 -5.16
C MET A 473 -4.70 -16.68 -6.66
N ASN A 474 -3.73 -17.21 -7.46
CA ASN A 474 -3.81 -17.17 -8.91
C ASN A 474 -4.99 -17.96 -9.48
N TYR A 475 -5.41 -19.05 -8.84
CA TYR A 475 -6.59 -19.82 -9.26
C TYR A 475 -7.91 -19.01 -9.22
N LYS A 476 -7.93 -17.86 -8.52
CA LYS A 476 -9.07 -16.95 -8.46
C LYS A 476 -9.04 -15.88 -9.56
N SER A 477 -8.01 -15.85 -10.38
CA SER A 477 -7.89 -14.83 -11.41
C SER A 477 -8.89 -15.05 -12.55
N ASP A 478 -9.40 -13.94 -13.10
CA ASP A 478 -10.25 -13.98 -14.29
C ASP A 478 -9.43 -13.99 -15.60
N LEU A 479 -8.10 -14.11 -15.55
CA LEU A 479 -7.27 -14.20 -16.75
C LEU A 479 -7.70 -15.34 -17.69
N PRO A 480 -7.91 -16.61 -17.23
CA PRO A 480 -8.36 -17.67 -18.11
C PRO A 480 -9.76 -17.40 -18.73
N LEU A 481 -10.62 -16.67 -18.01
CA LEU A 481 -11.93 -16.27 -18.51
C LEU A 481 -11.80 -15.22 -19.63
N ALA A 482 -10.88 -14.27 -19.47
CA ALA A 482 -10.57 -13.26 -20.48
C ALA A 482 -9.98 -13.90 -21.75
N GLU A 483 -9.01 -14.79 -21.61
CA GLU A 483 -8.41 -15.54 -22.74
C GLU A 483 -9.48 -16.34 -23.49
N ARG A 484 -10.38 -17.00 -22.77
CA ARG A 484 -11.49 -17.75 -23.38
C ARG A 484 -12.49 -16.85 -24.09
N LEU A 485 -12.77 -15.68 -23.52
CA LEU A 485 -13.64 -14.65 -24.13
C LEU A 485 -13.02 -14.14 -25.44
N GLU A 486 -11.75 -13.76 -25.42
CA GLU A 486 -11.04 -13.24 -26.59
C GLU A 486 -10.89 -14.27 -27.72
N ALA A 487 -10.73 -15.55 -27.38
CA ALA A 487 -10.63 -16.64 -28.37
C ALA A 487 -11.96 -16.89 -29.14
N GLN A 488 -13.11 -16.49 -28.58
CA GLN A 488 -14.42 -16.76 -29.15
C GLN A 488 -15.00 -15.60 -29.94
N LEU A 489 -14.48 -14.39 -29.76
CA LEU A 489 -15.05 -13.19 -30.33
C LEU A 489 -14.07 -12.49 -31.28
N PRO A 490 -14.55 -11.94 -32.42
CA PRO A 490 -13.76 -11.05 -33.25
C PRO A 490 -13.19 -9.87 -32.45
N ALA A 491 -11.99 -9.42 -32.80
CA ALA A 491 -11.31 -8.34 -32.08
C ALA A 491 -12.09 -7.01 -32.10
N ASP A 492 -12.88 -6.77 -33.15
CA ASP A 492 -13.71 -5.58 -33.35
C ASP A 492 -15.14 -5.71 -32.78
N ALA A 493 -15.52 -6.90 -32.28
CA ALA A 493 -16.84 -7.12 -31.70
C ALA A 493 -17.01 -6.31 -30.41
N LYS A 494 -18.15 -5.59 -30.31
CA LYS A 494 -18.57 -4.92 -29.08
C LYS A 494 -19.02 -5.94 -28.05
N VAL A 495 -18.40 -5.89 -26.87
CA VAL A 495 -18.69 -6.77 -25.74
C VAL A 495 -19.22 -5.94 -24.58
N TYR A 496 -20.40 -6.28 -24.15
CA TYR A 496 -21.06 -5.61 -23.02
C TYR A 496 -20.95 -6.44 -21.76
N ALA A 497 -20.91 -5.76 -20.61
CA ALA A 497 -20.94 -6.39 -19.30
C ALA A 497 -22.14 -5.86 -18.51
N TYR A 498 -22.99 -6.74 -18.00
CA TYR A 498 -24.05 -6.38 -17.07
C TYR A 498 -23.53 -6.47 -15.64
N ARG A 499 -23.47 -5.34 -14.94
CA ARG A 499 -22.87 -5.22 -13.61
C ARG A 499 -23.87 -5.31 -12.46
N GLY A 500 -25.17 -5.45 -12.76
CA GLY A 500 -26.23 -5.59 -11.78
C GLY A 500 -26.42 -4.38 -10.87
N GLY A 501 -26.24 -3.17 -11.38
CA GLY A 501 -26.29 -1.92 -10.60
C GLY A 501 -25.18 -1.80 -9.56
N ARG A 502 -24.27 -2.73 -9.47
CA ARG A 502 -23.11 -2.72 -8.56
C ARG A 502 -21.91 -2.11 -9.28
N MET A 503 -21.45 -0.94 -8.86
CA MET A 503 -20.26 -0.26 -9.41
C MET A 503 -18.93 -1.03 -9.22
N GLU A 504 -18.94 -2.31 -8.87
CA GLU A 504 -17.76 -2.99 -8.37
C GLU A 504 -17.59 -4.43 -8.90
N ARG A 505 -18.08 -4.74 -10.10
CA ARG A 505 -17.89 -6.06 -10.75
C ARG A 505 -17.09 -5.94 -12.04
N PHE A 506 -16.39 -7.02 -12.39
CA PHE A 506 -15.69 -7.24 -13.65
C PHE A 506 -14.46 -6.37 -13.92
N PHE A 507 -13.89 -5.71 -12.91
CA PHE A 507 -12.64 -4.97 -13.10
C PHE A 507 -11.48 -5.88 -13.48
N THR A 508 -11.42 -7.09 -12.92
CA THR A 508 -10.39 -8.08 -13.25
C THR A 508 -10.51 -8.53 -14.69
N LEU A 509 -11.72 -8.91 -15.11
CA LEU A 509 -11.99 -9.31 -16.49
C LEU A 509 -11.71 -8.15 -17.46
N ASN A 510 -12.18 -6.95 -17.15
CA ASN A 510 -11.98 -5.77 -18.01
C ASN A 510 -10.51 -5.35 -18.15
N TYR A 511 -9.71 -5.55 -17.09
CA TYR A 511 -8.28 -5.34 -17.16
C TYR A 511 -7.61 -6.32 -18.13
N TYR A 512 -7.93 -7.62 -18.03
CA TYR A 512 -7.35 -8.65 -18.89
C TYR A 512 -7.88 -8.60 -20.34
N THR A 513 -9.01 -7.95 -20.58
CA THR A 513 -9.51 -7.64 -21.94
C THR A 513 -9.15 -6.22 -22.41
N SER A 514 -8.16 -5.59 -21.77
CA SER A 514 -7.65 -4.26 -22.16
C SER A 514 -8.70 -3.16 -22.24
N ASP A 515 -9.64 -3.13 -21.26
CA ASP A 515 -10.77 -2.17 -21.18
C ASP A 515 -11.74 -2.27 -22.37
N ARG A 516 -11.95 -3.48 -22.87
CA ARG A 516 -12.86 -3.76 -24.00
C ARG A 516 -14.33 -3.83 -23.60
N LEU A 517 -14.63 -4.11 -22.32
CA LEU A 517 -16.01 -4.29 -21.86
C LEU A 517 -16.74 -2.95 -21.78
N LEU A 518 -17.95 -2.88 -22.35
CA LEU A 518 -18.85 -1.73 -22.29
C LEU A 518 -19.97 -1.98 -21.28
N ARG A 519 -20.53 -0.93 -20.70
CA ARG A 519 -21.65 -1.07 -19.76
C ARG A 519 -22.96 -1.31 -20.47
N TYR A 520 -23.55 -2.49 -20.29
CA TYR A 520 -24.84 -2.85 -20.87
C TYR A 520 -25.98 -1.94 -20.38
N GLU A 521 -26.00 -1.62 -19.10
CA GLU A 521 -27.07 -0.81 -18.48
C GLU A 521 -27.08 0.64 -18.96
N VAL A 522 -25.96 1.14 -19.47
CA VAL A 522 -25.84 2.52 -19.96
C VAL A 522 -26.16 2.62 -21.44
N GLU A 523 -25.57 1.75 -22.26
CA GLU A 523 -25.72 1.82 -23.71
C GLU A 523 -27.03 1.19 -24.20
N GLN A 524 -27.57 0.19 -23.50
CA GLN A 524 -28.79 -0.56 -23.85
C GLN A 524 -28.86 -0.91 -25.36
N PRO A 525 -27.85 -1.61 -25.88
CA PRO A 525 -27.74 -1.91 -27.30
C PRO A 525 -28.85 -2.89 -27.76
N SER A 526 -29.19 -2.84 -29.03
CA SER A 526 -30.20 -3.75 -29.63
C SER A 526 -29.62 -5.13 -30.00
N GLU A 527 -28.30 -5.21 -30.25
CA GLU A 527 -27.61 -6.45 -30.60
C GLU A 527 -26.14 -6.43 -30.13
N GLY A 528 -25.55 -7.59 -29.96
CA GLY A 528 -24.14 -7.72 -29.57
C GLY A 528 -23.86 -8.93 -28.71
N TYR A 529 -22.77 -8.84 -27.93
CA TYR A 529 -22.33 -9.88 -27.00
C TYR A 529 -22.38 -9.36 -25.57
N LEU A 530 -22.86 -10.21 -24.65
CA LEU A 530 -23.04 -9.85 -23.25
C LEU A 530 -22.29 -10.85 -22.36
N VAL A 531 -21.44 -10.33 -21.47
CA VAL A 531 -20.90 -11.08 -20.35
C VAL A 531 -21.70 -10.74 -19.10
N THR A 532 -22.21 -11.77 -18.43
CA THR A 532 -23.01 -11.61 -17.22
C THR A 532 -22.86 -12.79 -16.28
N SER A 533 -23.27 -12.61 -15.03
CA SER A 533 -23.41 -13.71 -14.07
C SER A 533 -24.60 -14.59 -14.45
N GLU A 534 -24.48 -15.91 -14.29
CA GLU A 534 -25.59 -16.85 -14.44
C GLU A 534 -26.83 -16.45 -13.64
N ASN A 535 -26.63 -15.82 -12.48
CA ASN A 535 -27.71 -15.36 -11.58
C ASN A 535 -28.49 -14.14 -12.11
N ASP A 536 -27.95 -13.42 -13.07
CA ASP A 536 -28.53 -12.17 -13.56
C ASP A 536 -29.27 -12.36 -14.93
N VAL A 537 -29.13 -13.51 -15.58
CA VAL A 537 -29.66 -13.76 -16.94
C VAL A 537 -31.17 -13.61 -16.98
N ASP A 538 -31.90 -14.22 -16.06
CA ASP A 538 -33.36 -14.16 -16.00
C ASP A 538 -33.86 -12.74 -15.80
N TYR A 539 -33.23 -11.97 -14.94
CA TYR A 539 -33.57 -10.57 -14.71
C TYR A 539 -33.33 -9.72 -15.95
N ILE A 540 -32.20 -9.90 -16.63
CA ILE A 540 -31.89 -9.16 -17.87
C ILE A 540 -32.91 -9.47 -18.94
N ALA A 541 -33.26 -10.75 -19.16
CA ALA A 541 -34.14 -11.18 -20.21
C ALA A 541 -35.61 -10.81 -19.97
N ARG A 542 -36.08 -10.76 -18.71
CA ARG A 542 -37.49 -10.53 -18.39
C ARG A 542 -37.80 -9.08 -18.04
N GLU A 543 -36.90 -8.44 -17.26
CA GLU A 543 -37.17 -7.13 -16.67
C GLU A 543 -36.40 -6.00 -17.39
N LEU A 544 -35.12 -6.21 -17.70
CA LEU A 544 -34.30 -5.13 -18.24
C LEU A 544 -34.43 -4.97 -19.74
N SER A 545 -34.50 -6.09 -20.50
CA SER A 545 -34.52 -6.07 -21.95
C SER A 545 -35.47 -7.13 -22.51
N PRO A 546 -36.80 -7.03 -22.24
CA PRO A 546 -37.80 -8.04 -22.62
C PRO A 546 -38.01 -8.17 -24.14
N SER A 547 -37.60 -7.17 -24.93
CA SER A 547 -37.65 -7.17 -26.40
C SER A 547 -36.50 -7.93 -27.08
N LEU A 548 -35.50 -8.36 -26.30
CA LEU A 548 -34.34 -9.06 -26.84
C LEU A 548 -34.38 -10.56 -26.54
N THR A 549 -33.74 -11.34 -27.41
CA THR A 549 -33.45 -12.77 -27.21
C THR A 549 -32.00 -12.92 -26.84
N PHE A 550 -31.72 -13.70 -25.79
CA PHE A 550 -30.38 -13.99 -25.32
C PHE A 550 -30.06 -15.47 -25.60
N THR A 551 -29.04 -15.71 -26.42
CA THR A 551 -28.60 -17.06 -26.80
C THR A 551 -27.26 -17.32 -26.16
N PRO A 552 -27.11 -18.35 -25.32
CA PRO A 552 -25.82 -18.73 -24.75
C PRO A 552 -24.83 -19.15 -25.85
N ILE A 553 -23.61 -18.60 -25.81
CA ILE A 553 -22.50 -19.00 -26.67
C ILE A 553 -21.60 -19.93 -25.86
N ASP A 554 -21.20 -19.50 -24.65
CA ASP A 554 -20.27 -20.25 -23.81
C ASP A 554 -20.48 -19.98 -22.31
N THR A 555 -20.06 -20.95 -21.50
CA THR A 555 -19.88 -20.81 -20.06
C THR A 555 -18.41 -20.52 -19.80
N LEU A 556 -18.06 -19.25 -19.59
CA LEU A 556 -16.65 -18.83 -19.42
C LEU A 556 -15.99 -19.49 -18.20
N GLY A 557 -16.73 -19.65 -17.12
CA GLY A 557 -16.25 -20.26 -15.88
C GLY A 557 -16.57 -19.40 -14.64
N ARG A 558 -16.06 -19.82 -13.48
CA ARG A 558 -16.30 -19.13 -12.21
C ARG A 558 -15.33 -17.98 -12.02
N SER A 559 -15.86 -16.75 -11.94
CA SER A 559 -15.08 -15.56 -11.62
C SER A 559 -14.77 -15.47 -10.12
N GLY A 560 -13.52 -15.20 -9.79
CA GLY A 560 -13.09 -14.93 -8.41
C GLY A 560 -13.59 -13.58 -7.90
N GLU A 561 -13.68 -12.56 -8.75
CA GLU A 561 -14.22 -11.25 -8.40
C GLU A 561 -15.75 -11.28 -8.26
N ALA A 562 -16.47 -11.79 -9.25
CA ALA A 562 -17.94 -11.85 -9.26
C ALA A 562 -18.49 -12.92 -8.31
N ARG A 563 -17.70 -13.93 -7.95
CA ARG A 563 -18.07 -15.10 -7.12
C ARG A 563 -19.23 -15.90 -7.69
N SER A 564 -19.37 -15.91 -9.02
CA SER A 564 -20.41 -16.60 -9.77
C SER A 564 -19.84 -17.10 -11.08
N THR A 565 -20.55 -18.03 -11.73
CA THR A 565 -20.22 -18.48 -13.08
C THR A 565 -20.59 -17.36 -14.07
N LEU A 566 -19.66 -17.03 -14.99
CA LEU A 566 -19.88 -16.04 -16.03
C LEU A 566 -20.29 -16.75 -17.33
N LEU A 567 -21.28 -16.18 -17.98
CA LEU A 567 -21.79 -16.62 -19.28
C LEU A 567 -21.49 -15.59 -20.35
N LEU A 568 -21.13 -16.06 -21.53
CA LEU A 568 -21.10 -15.28 -22.75
C LEU A 568 -22.37 -15.54 -23.54
N LEU A 569 -23.16 -14.50 -23.75
CA LEU A 569 -24.43 -14.55 -24.47
C LEU A 569 -24.33 -13.69 -25.74
N ARG A 570 -24.99 -14.14 -26.83
CA ARG A 570 -25.35 -13.27 -27.95
C ARG A 570 -26.76 -12.77 -27.73
N PHE A 571 -27.02 -11.50 -28.01
CA PHE A 571 -28.35 -10.95 -27.93
C PHE A 571 -28.70 -10.22 -29.23
N ALA A 572 -29.99 -10.31 -29.60
CA ALA A 572 -30.58 -9.69 -30.80
C ALA A 572 -32.06 -9.39 -30.54
N PRO A 573 -32.69 -8.51 -31.33
CA PRO A 573 -34.13 -8.27 -31.26
C PRO A 573 -34.92 -9.58 -31.42
N LYS A 574 -36.05 -9.70 -30.69
CA LYS A 574 -36.99 -10.79 -30.92
C LYS A 574 -37.55 -10.68 -32.36
N PRO A 575 -37.70 -11.80 -33.09
CA PRO A 575 -38.39 -11.77 -34.37
C PRO A 575 -39.76 -11.10 -34.20
N ALA A 576 -40.12 -10.22 -35.15
CA ALA A 576 -41.46 -9.67 -35.17
C ALA A 576 -42.47 -10.84 -35.29
N GLN A 577 -43.40 -10.94 -34.33
CA GLN A 577 -44.48 -11.92 -34.33
C GLN A 577 -45.50 -11.57 -35.41
#